data_1dd0bab29e5c05e89ad794abe2bcf2b3
#
_entry.id   1dd0bab29e5c05e89ad794abe2bcf2b3
#
_cell.length_a   1.000
_cell.length_b   1.000
_cell.length_c   1.000
_cell.angle_alpha   90.00
_cell.angle_beta   90.00
_cell.angle_gamma   90.00
#
_symmetry.space_group_name_H-M   'P 1'
#
loop_
_entity.id
_entity.type
_entity.pdbx_description
1 polymer ?
#
loop_
_entity_poly.entity_id
_entity_poly.type
_entity_poly.pdbx_seq_one_letter_code
_entity_poly.pdbx_strand_id
1 'polypeptide(L)'
;MEKTQKMNKMGTEKISRLLLTMGVPMIISMVVQAVYNIVDSYFVSCMKDPNIPALGDYAVNALTLAFPVQMLMVAVGVGTGVGINSILSRSLGEGNKEKCSKISGNSIFLALCTCVVFVLFGIFGVEAYIASQTSDPLITSMAVSYLKICTYSSLGVSMYMIFEKLLQATGYTMQTTVAQIVGAVVNMILDPIMIFGWCGCPKLGIDGAAIATVIGQFISFFIDAYFYFRCNSKHFNTSLKYMKPEGRIIRQIYQVGIPAIIMQALMSILTYSINVIFVRISTDAVTAYGIYYKIQQFVFFAAFGMNNAMIPIIAFNYGKQDKKRVNDSIKYGLIYTVSILCAGIIILQFFAKQILGIFSLTESTTELAMLAIRIITPGFIFVGANIAYQGIFQALGNGVHSLILSLVRLIVVPLPLAYIFSCFDFASSIIWIAFPIGEAVAFIVALVFMANIRRKKINPIKNGV
;
A
#
# COMPACT_ATOMS: atom_id res chain seq x y z
N MET A 1 11.47 -20.56 -39.13
CA MET A 1 10.49 -19.47 -38.93
C MET A 1 10.64 -18.98 -37.50
N GLU A 2 11.42 -17.91 -37.27
CA GLU A 2 11.47 -17.23 -36.00
C GLU A 2 10.09 -16.64 -35.70
N LYS A 3 9.43 -17.19 -34.67
CA LYS A 3 8.21 -16.57 -34.15
C LYS A 3 8.60 -15.17 -33.68
N THR A 4 8.20 -14.16 -34.44
CA THR A 4 8.32 -12.74 -34.06
C THR A 4 7.80 -12.58 -32.63
N GLN A 5 8.72 -12.46 -31.70
CA GLN A 5 8.43 -12.36 -30.28
C GLN A 5 7.65 -11.06 -30.05
N LYS A 6 6.36 -11.14 -29.74
CA LYS A 6 5.51 -10.00 -29.49
C LYS A 6 6.18 -9.14 -28.38
N MET A 7 6.76 -8.01 -28.76
CA MET A 7 7.43 -7.12 -27.81
C MET A 7 6.45 -6.71 -26.73
N ASN A 8 6.94 -6.65 -25.46
CA ASN A 8 6.12 -6.25 -24.33
C ASN A 8 5.58 -4.84 -24.56
N LYS A 9 4.28 -4.63 -24.27
CA LYS A 9 3.59 -3.34 -24.43
C LYS A 9 4.31 -2.18 -23.73
N MET A 10 5.04 -2.44 -22.61
CA MET A 10 5.83 -1.43 -21.90
C MET A 10 6.93 -0.82 -22.75
N GLY A 11 7.40 -1.51 -23.79
CA GLY A 11 8.43 -1.03 -24.71
C GLY A 11 7.91 -0.49 -26.04
N THR A 12 6.61 -0.58 -26.34
CA THR A 12 6.04 -0.28 -27.66
C THR A 12 4.90 0.74 -27.62
N GLU A 13 3.99 0.65 -26.64
CA GLU A 13 2.84 1.57 -26.56
C GLU A 13 3.25 3.00 -26.18
N LYS A 14 2.44 3.98 -26.59
CA LYS A 14 2.63 5.39 -26.21
C LYS A 14 2.54 5.53 -24.68
N ILE A 15 3.54 6.16 -24.06
CA ILE A 15 3.69 6.20 -22.58
C ILE A 15 2.44 6.78 -21.89
N SER A 16 1.84 7.85 -22.43
CA SER A 16 0.63 8.45 -21.84
C SER A 16 -0.52 7.47 -21.76
N ARG A 17 -0.77 6.71 -22.85
CA ARG A 17 -1.82 5.68 -22.88
C ARG A 17 -1.47 4.47 -22.00
N LEU A 18 -0.22 4.06 -22.02
CA LEU A 18 0.27 2.93 -21.23
C LEU A 18 0.10 3.17 -19.73
N LEU A 19 0.44 4.39 -19.23
CA LEU A 19 0.24 4.75 -17.83
C LEU A 19 -1.24 4.72 -17.43
N LEU A 20 -2.15 5.15 -18.29
CA LEU A 20 -3.59 5.05 -18.02
C LEU A 20 -4.07 3.60 -18.06
N THR A 21 -3.66 2.83 -19.07
CA THR A 21 -4.07 1.43 -19.22
C THR A 21 -3.59 0.54 -18.07
N MET A 22 -2.42 0.85 -17.49
CA MET A 22 -1.90 0.15 -16.33
C MET A 22 -2.32 0.79 -15.00
N GLY A 23 -2.44 2.11 -14.95
CA GLY A 23 -2.72 2.86 -13.72
C GLY A 23 -4.18 2.79 -13.29
N VAL A 24 -5.13 2.94 -14.23
CA VAL A 24 -6.56 2.91 -13.89
C VAL A 24 -6.97 1.60 -13.21
N PRO A 25 -6.62 0.41 -13.71
CA PRO A 25 -6.87 -0.84 -13.00
C PRO A 25 -6.29 -0.83 -11.57
N MET A 26 -5.06 -0.33 -11.40
CA MET A 26 -4.42 -0.29 -10.08
C MET A 26 -5.08 0.71 -9.12
N ILE A 27 -5.58 1.83 -9.63
CA ILE A 27 -6.39 2.77 -8.84
C ILE A 27 -7.68 2.07 -8.36
N ILE A 28 -8.37 1.38 -9.26
CA ILE A 28 -9.59 0.63 -8.92
C ILE A 28 -9.29 -0.42 -7.84
N SER A 29 -8.19 -1.17 -7.98
CA SER A 29 -7.75 -2.13 -6.96
C SER A 29 -7.59 -1.49 -5.59
N MET A 30 -6.89 -0.35 -5.51
CA MET A 30 -6.66 0.35 -4.25
C MET A 30 -7.96 0.86 -3.62
N VAL A 31 -8.89 1.38 -4.44
CA VAL A 31 -10.20 1.85 -3.96
C VAL A 31 -11.04 0.68 -3.45
N VAL A 32 -11.07 -0.44 -4.18
CA VAL A 32 -11.80 -1.66 -3.75
C VAL A 32 -11.22 -2.18 -2.44
N GLN A 33 -9.90 -2.15 -2.27
CA GLN A 33 -9.25 -2.54 -1.02
C GLN A 33 -9.68 -1.65 0.15
N ALA A 34 -9.80 -0.34 -0.07
CA ALA A 34 -10.29 0.59 0.96
C ALA A 34 -11.75 0.28 1.36
N VAL A 35 -12.59 0.02 0.37
CA VAL A 35 -14.02 -0.29 0.58
C VAL A 35 -14.17 -1.59 1.35
N TYR A 36 -13.47 -2.65 0.95
CA TYR A 36 -13.61 -3.93 1.65
C TYR A 36 -13.16 -3.85 3.12
N ASN A 37 -12.10 -3.11 3.44
CA ASN A 37 -11.66 -2.92 4.84
C ASN A 37 -12.73 -2.22 5.71
N ILE A 38 -13.48 -1.29 5.12
CA ILE A 38 -14.59 -0.62 5.81
C ILE A 38 -15.76 -1.59 6.03
N VAL A 39 -16.10 -2.37 5.01
CA VAL A 39 -17.20 -3.33 5.05
C VAL A 39 -16.93 -4.44 6.07
N ASP A 40 -15.72 -5.00 6.10
CA ASP A 40 -15.30 -6.00 7.08
C ASP A 40 -15.43 -5.46 8.52
N SER A 41 -14.87 -4.28 8.78
CA SER A 41 -15.00 -3.63 10.10
C SER A 41 -16.47 -3.34 10.49
N TYR A 42 -17.30 -2.99 9.51
CA TYR A 42 -18.74 -2.76 9.74
C TYR A 42 -19.46 -4.04 10.17
N PHE A 43 -19.26 -5.16 9.46
CA PHE A 43 -19.90 -6.41 9.84
C PHE A 43 -19.46 -6.89 11.23
N VAL A 44 -18.18 -6.75 11.56
CA VAL A 44 -17.68 -7.08 12.90
C VAL A 44 -18.31 -6.20 13.97
N SER A 45 -18.48 -4.90 13.73
CA SER A 45 -19.14 -3.98 14.68
C SER A 45 -20.62 -4.30 14.91
N CYS A 46 -21.27 -4.98 13.96
CA CYS A 46 -22.68 -5.39 14.05
C CYS A 46 -22.89 -6.70 14.84
N MET A 47 -21.84 -7.33 15.39
CA MET A 47 -21.96 -8.55 16.17
C MET A 47 -22.77 -8.32 17.44
N LYS A 48 -23.71 -9.24 17.71
CA LYS A 48 -24.59 -9.19 18.89
C LYS A 48 -24.67 -10.58 19.53
N ASP A 49 -24.65 -10.60 20.85
CA ASP A 49 -24.92 -11.78 21.66
C ASP A 49 -25.81 -11.37 22.83
N PRO A 50 -26.90 -12.14 23.15
CA PRO A 50 -27.79 -11.85 24.28
C PRO A 50 -27.05 -11.84 25.63
N ASN A 51 -25.99 -12.61 25.77
CA ASN A 51 -25.26 -12.79 27.02
C ASN A 51 -24.07 -11.80 27.18
N ILE A 52 -23.67 -11.13 26.09
CA ILE A 52 -22.53 -10.21 26.10
C ILE A 52 -22.98 -8.87 25.55
N PRO A 53 -23.34 -7.91 26.43
CA PRO A 53 -23.64 -6.55 25.98
C PRO A 53 -22.47 -5.94 25.22
N ALA A 54 -22.73 -5.24 24.11
CA ALA A 54 -21.74 -4.58 23.29
C ALA A 54 -20.65 -5.50 22.69
N LEU A 55 -20.98 -6.77 22.37
CA LEU A 55 -20.04 -7.73 21.77
C LEU A 55 -19.31 -7.16 20.53
N GLY A 56 -20.00 -6.36 19.72
CA GLY A 56 -19.40 -5.68 18.56
C GLY A 56 -18.25 -4.76 18.94
N ASP A 57 -18.36 -4.05 20.06
CA ASP A 57 -17.27 -3.16 20.52
C ASP A 57 -16.06 -3.97 20.99
N TYR A 58 -16.29 -5.09 21.69
CA TYR A 58 -15.20 -6.02 22.05
C TYR A 58 -14.52 -6.60 20.82
N ALA A 59 -15.28 -6.98 19.80
CA ALA A 59 -14.76 -7.51 18.55
C ALA A 59 -13.94 -6.45 17.76
N VAL A 60 -14.42 -5.21 17.67
CA VAL A 60 -13.69 -4.11 17.05
C VAL A 60 -12.40 -3.80 17.81
N ASN A 61 -12.41 -3.85 19.15
CA ASN A 61 -11.19 -3.72 19.94
C ASN A 61 -10.20 -4.85 19.65
N ALA A 62 -10.66 -6.10 19.57
CA ALA A 62 -9.81 -7.24 19.20
C ALA A 62 -9.17 -7.09 17.82
N LEU A 63 -9.94 -6.61 16.80
CA LEU A 63 -9.40 -6.28 15.48
C LEU A 63 -8.34 -5.18 15.56
N THR A 64 -8.60 -4.15 16.36
CA THR A 64 -7.66 -3.02 16.54
C THR A 64 -6.34 -3.48 17.11
N LEU A 65 -6.35 -4.42 18.07
CA LEU A 65 -5.13 -5.01 18.65
C LEU A 65 -4.41 -5.94 17.65
N ALA A 66 -5.13 -6.63 16.77
CA ALA A 66 -4.55 -7.47 15.71
C ALA A 66 -3.95 -6.66 14.55
N PHE A 67 -4.48 -5.47 14.30
CA PHE A 67 -4.16 -4.63 13.14
C PHE A 67 -2.66 -4.34 12.94
N PRO A 68 -1.84 -4.02 13.97
CA PRO A 68 -0.41 -3.77 13.77
C PRO A 68 0.35 -4.96 13.17
N VAL A 69 0.02 -6.19 13.57
CA VAL A 69 0.65 -7.38 13.01
C VAL A 69 0.21 -7.61 11.57
N GLN A 70 -1.08 -7.42 11.27
CA GLN A 70 -1.56 -7.48 9.89
C GLN A 70 -0.89 -6.43 9.01
N MET A 71 -0.73 -5.21 9.50
CA MET A 71 -0.01 -4.15 8.78
C MET A 71 1.46 -4.50 8.56
N LEU A 72 2.11 -5.18 9.51
CA LEU A 72 3.47 -5.68 9.33
C LEU A 72 3.53 -6.74 8.21
N MET A 73 2.57 -7.68 8.19
CA MET A 73 2.46 -8.67 7.10
C MET A 73 2.34 -7.99 5.74
N VAL A 74 1.44 -7.02 5.64
CA VAL A 74 1.25 -6.21 4.42
C VAL A 74 2.50 -5.41 4.07
N ALA A 75 3.14 -4.77 5.04
CA ALA A 75 4.35 -3.98 4.82
C ALA A 75 5.50 -4.83 4.24
N VAL A 76 5.71 -6.04 4.79
CA VAL A 76 6.73 -6.97 4.29
C VAL A 76 6.39 -7.43 2.87
N GLY A 77 5.12 -7.79 2.61
CA GLY A 77 4.66 -8.20 1.29
C GLY A 77 4.78 -7.10 0.23
N VAL A 78 4.25 -5.90 0.52
CA VAL A 78 4.31 -4.73 -0.36
C VAL A 78 5.75 -4.31 -0.61
N GLY A 79 6.57 -4.19 0.45
CA GLY A 79 7.95 -3.74 0.32
C GLY A 79 8.81 -4.71 -0.49
N THR A 80 8.73 -6.02 -0.19
CA THR A 80 9.38 -7.06 -1.00
C THR A 80 8.90 -7.00 -2.45
N GLY A 81 7.59 -6.82 -2.63
CA GLY A 81 6.95 -6.70 -3.94
C GLY A 81 7.43 -5.51 -4.76
N VAL A 82 7.66 -4.35 -4.14
CA VAL A 82 8.23 -3.16 -4.82
C VAL A 82 9.64 -3.46 -5.31
N GLY A 83 10.47 -4.14 -4.50
CA GLY A 83 11.80 -4.57 -4.91
C GLY A 83 11.75 -5.52 -6.12
N ILE A 84 10.88 -6.53 -6.08
CA ILE A 84 10.67 -7.47 -7.17
C ILE A 84 10.22 -6.74 -8.43
N ASN A 85 9.21 -5.87 -8.33
CA ASN A 85 8.65 -5.12 -9.44
C ASN A 85 9.73 -4.30 -10.16
N SER A 86 10.55 -3.55 -9.41
CA SER A 86 11.64 -2.75 -9.96
C SER A 86 12.66 -3.59 -10.72
N ILE A 87 13.15 -4.69 -10.10
CA ILE A 87 14.26 -5.48 -10.68
C ILE A 87 13.80 -6.37 -11.81
N LEU A 88 12.63 -7.00 -11.69
CA LEU A 88 12.07 -7.88 -12.73
C LEU A 88 11.74 -7.08 -13.99
N SER A 89 11.06 -5.93 -13.84
CA SER A 89 10.73 -5.06 -14.98
C SER A 89 11.99 -4.56 -15.69
N ARG A 90 13.01 -4.17 -14.91
CA ARG A 90 14.31 -3.77 -15.47
C ARG A 90 14.98 -4.90 -16.24
N SER A 91 15.06 -6.10 -15.65
CA SER A 91 15.68 -7.26 -16.29
C SER A 91 14.91 -7.72 -17.53
N LEU A 92 13.59 -7.53 -17.54
CA LEU A 92 12.75 -7.75 -18.70
C LEU A 92 13.05 -6.75 -19.82
N GLY A 93 13.28 -5.47 -19.46
CA GLY A 93 13.74 -4.42 -20.39
C GLY A 93 15.13 -4.70 -20.95
N GLU A 94 16.06 -5.25 -20.14
CA GLU A 94 17.39 -5.71 -20.54
C GLU A 94 17.33 -6.93 -21.50
N GLY A 95 16.17 -7.58 -21.65
CA GLY A 95 16.00 -8.80 -22.46
C GLY A 95 16.59 -10.04 -21.83
N ASN A 96 17.01 -10.01 -20.57
CA ASN A 96 17.67 -11.12 -19.87
C ASN A 96 16.65 -12.09 -19.27
N LYS A 97 16.18 -13.04 -20.07
CA LYS A 97 15.15 -14.03 -19.68
C LYS A 97 15.59 -14.94 -18.53
N GLU A 98 16.86 -15.34 -18.49
CA GLU A 98 17.37 -16.20 -17.43
C GLU A 98 17.32 -15.48 -16.08
N LYS A 99 17.78 -14.22 -16.05
CA LYS A 99 17.71 -13.38 -14.85
C LYS A 99 16.26 -13.14 -14.41
N CYS A 100 15.33 -12.93 -15.35
CA CYS A 100 13.89 -12.82 -15.03
C CYS A 100 13.36 -14.10 -14.37
N SER A 101 13.72 -15.28 -14.89
CA SER A 101 13.31 -16.57 -14.31
C SER A 101 13.86 -16.75 -12.89
N LYS A 102 15.14 -16.40 -12.67
CA LYS A 102 15.75 -16.44 -11.35
C LYS A 102 15.12 -15.45 -10.36
N ILE A 103 14.85 -14.21 -10.79
CA ILE A 103 14.16 -13.22 -9.95
C ILE A 103 12.79 -13.76 -9.55
N SER A 104 12.01 -14.26 -10.51
CA SER A 104 10.68 -14.79 -10.26
C SER A 104 10.70 -15.99 -9.31
N GLY A 105 11.61 -16.96 -9.51
CA GLY A 105 11.75 -18.10 -8.60
C GLY A 105 12.17 -17.70 -7.20
N ASN A 106 13.16 -16.79 -7.08
CA ASN A 106 13.57 -16.26 -5.77
C ASN A 106 12.46 -15.47 -5.07
N SER A 107 11.59 -14.80 -5.83
CA SER A 107 10.43 -14.09 -5.27
C SER A 107 9.43 -15.04 -4.61
N ILE A 108 9.13 -16.18 -5.26
CA ILE A 108 8.27 -17.22 -4.70
C ILE A 108 8.94 -17.85 -3.46
N PHE A 109 10.25 -18.11 -3.50
CA PHE A 109 10.99 -18.57 -2.34
C PHE A 109 10.90 -17.60 -1.15
N LEU A 110 11.06 -16.28 -1.40
CA LEU A 110 10.93 -15.25 -0.37
C LEU A 110 9.50 -15.19 0.21
N ALA A 111 8.46 -15.40 -0.61
CA ALA A 111 7.09 -15.48 -0.12
C ALA A 111 6.90 -16.66 0.85
N LEU A 112 7.49 -17.83 0.54
CA LEU A 112 7.48 -18.98 1.45
C LEU A 112 8.23 -18.71 2.76
N CYS A 113 9.41 -18.08 2.69
CA CYS A 113 10.15 -17.68 3.89
C CYS A 113 9.34 -16.70 4.75
N THR A 114 8.70 -15.72 4.15
CA THR A 114 7.82 -14.76 4.84
C THR A 114 6.65 -15.48 5.52
N CYS A 115 6.02 -16.42 4.82
CA CYS A 115 4.96 -17.27 5.38
C CYS A 115 5.46 -18.04 6.61
N VAL A 116 6.61 -18.72 6.52
CA VAL A 116 7.17 -19.47 7.64
C VAL A 116 7.41 -18.56 8.85
N VAL A 117 7.96 -17.35 8.65
CA VAL A 117 8.18 -16.39 9.75
C VAL A 117 6.86 -16.02 10.43
N PHE A 118 5.80 -15.75 9.69
CA PHE A 118 4.51 -15.38 10.28
C PHE A 118 3.78 -16.58 10.90
N VAL A 119 3.92 -17.78 10.36
CA VAL A 119 3.41 -19.00 11.00
C VAL A 119 4.11 -19.25 12.34
N LEU A 120 5.43 -19.12 12.39
CA LEU A 120 6.19 -19.25 13.65
C LEU A 120 5.79 -18.18 14.66
N PHE A 121 5.59 -16.94 14.21
CA PHE A 121 5.03 -15.89 15.06
C PHE A 121 3.61 -16.24 15.54
N GLY A 122 2.78 -16.82 14.70
CA GLY A 122 1.45 -17.33 15.06
C GLY A 122 1.48 -18.36 16.18
N ILE A 123 2.46 -19.27 16.13
CA ILE A 123 2.61 -20.35 17.13
C ILE A 123 3.16 -19.81 18.45
N PHE A 124 4.21 -19.00 18.41
CA PHE A 124 4.98 -18.64 19.61
C PHE A 124 4.78 -17.20 20.08
N GLY A 125 4.35 -16.28 19.22
CA GLY A 125 4.35 -14.85 19.49
C GLY A 125 3.00 -14.21 19.73
N VAL A 126 1.92 -14.72 19.15
CA VAL A 126 0.59 -14.07 19.17
C VAL A 126 0.05 -13.92 20.58
N GLU A 127 0.11 -14.96 21.42
CA GLU A 127 -0.42 -14.89 22.78
C GLU A 127 0.34 -13.86 23.62
N ALA A 128 1.67 -13.90 23.57
CA ALA A 128 2.51 -12.94 24.29
C ALA A 128 2.30 -11.51 23.81
N TYR A 129 2.14 -11.33 22.50
CA TYR A 129 1.86 -10.02 21.91
C TYR A 129 0.51 -9.44 22.39
N ILE A 130 -0.58 -10.20 22.31
CA ILE A 130 -1.90 -9.74 22.73
C ILE A 130 -1.95 -9.53 24.26
N ALA A 131 -1.34 -10.43 25.07
CA ALA A 131 -1.25 -10.25 26.50
C ALA A 131 -0.50 -8.98 26.93
N SER A 132 0.42 -8.48 26.10
CA SER A 132 1.10 -7.19 26.34
C SER A 132 0.22 -5.97 26.04
N GLN A 133 -0.89 -6.14 25.35
CA GLN A 133 -1.76 -5.04 24.89
C GLN A 133 -3.03 -4.88 25.75
N THR A 134 -3.57 -5.98 26.27
CA THR A 134 -4.81 -5.97 27.05
C THR A 134 -4.81 -7.04 28.12
N SER A 135 -5.52 -6.75 29.23
CA SER A 135 -5.77 -7.71 30.31
C SER A 135 -7.21 -8.22 30.31
N ASP A 136 -8.06 -7.74 29.37
CA ASP A 136 -9.45 -8.22 29.26
C ASP A 136 -9.50 -9.62 28.65
N PRO A 137 -10.04 -10.64 29.36
CA PRO A 137 -10.03 -12.01 28.89
C PRO A 137 -10.79 -12.24 27.59
N LEU A 138 -11.90 -11.50 27.38
CA LEU A 138 -12.74 -11.65 26.21
C LEU A 138 -12.05 -11.06 24.98
N ILE A 139 -11.53 -9.83 25.08
CA ILE A 139 -10.76 -9.19 24.00
C ILE A 139 -9.53 -10.03 23.67
N THR A 140 -8.81 -10.53 24.69
CA THR A 140 -7.64 -11.40 24.52
C THR A 140 -7.99 -12.65 23.72
N SER A 141 -9.04 -13.37 24.12
CA SER A 141 -9.47 -14.59 23.44
C SER A 141 -9.81 -14.32 21.96
N MET A 142 -10.60 -13.29 21.69
CA MET A 142 -11.02 -12.91 20.36
C MET A 142 -9.84 -12.47 19.47
N ALA A 143 -8.94 -11.64 20.01
CA ALA A 143 -7.78 -11.13 19.27
C ALA A 143 -6.76 -12.23 18.97
N VAL A 144 -6.52 -13.13 19.94
CA VAL A 144 -5.61 -14.27 19.75
C VAL A 144 -6.16 -15.23 18.70
N SER A 145 -7.45 -15.60 18.77
CA SER A 145 -8.08 -16.48 17.78
C SER A 145 -8.01 -15.90 16.37
N TYR A 146 -8.44 -14.67 16.20
CA TYR A 146 -8.39 -13.94 14.94
C TYR A 146 -6.97 -13.89 14.34
N LEU A 147 -6.00 -13.48 15.16
CA LEU A 147 -4.63 -13.28 14.69
C LEU A 147 -3.92 -14.62 14.41
N LYS A 148 -4.22 -15.67 15.16
CA LYS A 148 -3.73 -17.03 14.86
C LYS A 148 -4.25 -17.52 13.51
N ILE A 149 -5.53 -17.36 13.20
CA ILE A 149 -6.10 -17.73 11.89
C ILE A 149 -5.39 -16.99 10.76
N CYS A 150 -5.21 -15.67 10.89
CA CYS A 150 -4.54 -14.86 9.87
C CYS A 150 -3.06 -15.25 9.70
N THR A 151 -2.33 -15.50 10.79
CA THR A 151 -0.89 -15.85 10.73
C THR A 151 -0.64 -17.27 10.26
N TYR A 152 -1.42 -18.25 10.70
CA TYR A 152 -1.32 -19.64 10.23
C TYR A 152 -1.63 -19.77 8.74
N SER A 153 -2.53 -18.94 8.25
CA SER A 153 -2.93 -18.89 6.84
C SER A 153 -2.16 -17.84 6.03
N SER A 154 -1.05 -17.31 6.55
CA SER A 154 -0.24 -16.27 5.92
C SER A 154 0.33 -16.65 4.54
N LEU A 155 0.26 -17.94 4.17
CA LEU A 155 0.59 -18.41 2.82
C LEU A 155 -0.28 -17.70 1.77
N GLY A 156 -1.57 -17.53 2.04
CA GLY A 156 -2.51 -16.87 1.12
C GLY A 156 -2.08 -15.45 0.80
N VAL A 157 -1.89 -14.63 1.84
CA VAL A 157 -1.50 -13.22 1.68
C VAL A 157 -0.10 -13.06 1.09
N SER A 158 0.88 -13.86 1.54
CA SER A 158 2.27 -13.76 1.07
C SER A 158 2.37 -14.14 -0.42
N MET A 159 1.71 -15.22 -0.84
CA MET A 159 1.70 -15.65 -2.22
C MET A 159 0.92 -14.69 -3.12
N TYR A 160 -0.29 -14.29 -2.73
CA TYR A 160 -1.08 -13.34 -3.49
C TYR A 160 -0.28 -12.05 -3.78
N MET A 161 0.34 -11.44 -2.76
CA MET A 161 1.10 -10.20 -2.93
C MET A 161 2.30 -10.37 -3.89
N ILE A 162 3.00 -11.50 -3.83
CA ILE A 162 4.16 -11.73 -4.70
C ILE A 162 3.73 -12.02 -6.14
N PHE A 163 2.70 -12.85 -6.37
CA PHE A 163 2.19 -13.12 -7.72
C PHE A 163 1.60 -11.86 -8.35
N GLU A 164 0.89 -11.03 -7.58
CA GLU A 164 0.43 -9.71 -7.99
C GLU A 164 1.61 -8.86 -8.51
N LYS A 165 2.71 -8.76 -7.76
CA LYS A 165 3.87 -7.94 -8.16
C LYS A 165 4.61 -8.53 -9.36
N LEU A 166 4.69 -9.85 -9.49
CA LEU A 166 5.25 -10.51 -10.66
C LEU A 166 4.46 -10.23 -11.95
N LEU A 167 3.13 -10.19 -11.86
CA LEU A 167 2.26 -9.80 -12.98
C LEU A 167 2.35 -8.31 -13.28
N GLN A 168 2.34 -7.44 -12.26
CA GLN A 168 2.51 -5.99 -12.44
C GLN A 168 3.84 -5.67 -13.11
N ALA A 169 4.93 -6.33 -12.71
CA ALA A 169 6.27 -6.14 -13.26
C ALA A 169 6.36 -6.48 -14.77
N THR A 170 5.47 -7.32 -15.27
CA THR A 170 5.40 -7.70 -16.68
C THR A 170 4.33 -6.96 -17.47
N GLY A 171 3.59 -6.06 -16.80
CA GLY A 171 2.58 -5.20 -17.40
C GLY A 171 1.15 -5.76 -17.37
N TYR A 172 0.89 -6.87 -16.68
CA TYR A 172 -0.44 -7.50 -16.60
C TYR A 172 -1.25 -6.98 -15.40
N THR A 173 -1.41 -5.65 -15.30
CA THR A 173 -2.10 -4.99 -14.18
C THR A 173 -3.62 -5.26 -14.14
N MET A 174 -4.25 -5.45 -15.31
CA MET A 174 -5.68 -5.77 -15.36
C MET A 174 -5.98 -7.14 -14.72
N GLN A 175 -5.10 -8.11 -14.91
CA GLN A 175 -5.24 -9.45 -14.35
C GLN A 175 -5.17 -9.41 -12.82
N THR A 176 -4.23 -8.66 -12.27
CA THR A 176 -4.11 -8.49 -10.82
C THR A 176 -5.30 -7.74 -10.23
N THR A 177 -5.82 -6.74 -10.95
CA THR A 177 -7.04 -6.03 -10.55
C THR A 177 -8.24 -6.97 -10.47
N VAL A 178 -8.41 -7.85 -11.47
CA VAL A 178 -9.50 -8.84 -11.48
C VAL A 178 -9.36 -9.79 -10.29
N ALA A 179 -8.15 -10.30 -10.03
CA ALA A 179 -7.89 -11.20 -8.90
C ALA A 179 -8.25 -10.53 -7.55
N GLN A 180 -7.82 -9.28 -7.37
CA GLN A 180 -8.08 -8.52 -6.15
C GLN A 180 -9.57 -8.19 -5.98
N ILE A 181 -10.27 -7.79 -7.05
CA ILE A 181 -11.72 -7.52 -6.98
C ILE A 181 -12.48 -8.79 -6.62
N VAL A 182 -12.18 -9.93 -7.27
CA VAL A 182 -12.85 -11.19 -6.98
C VAL A 182 -12.60 -11.61 -5.53
N GLY A 183 -11.36 -11.54 -5.04
CA GLY A 183 -11.05 -11.85 -3.64
C GLY A 183 -11.76 -10.95 -2.65
N ALA A 184 -11.82 -9.64 -2.90
CA ALA A 184 -12.53 -8.68 -2.07
C ALA A 184 -14.06 -8.92 -2.06
N VAL A 185 -14.65 -9.18 -3.23
CA VAL A 185 -16.10 -9.48 -3.33
C VAL A 185 -16.44 -10.77 -2.59
N VAL A 186 -15.63 -11.82 -2.74
CA VAL A 186 -15.83 -13.08 -2.01
C VAL A 186 -15.72 -12.86 -0.50
N ASN A 187 -14.72 -12.11 -0.04
CA ASN A 187 -14.59 -11.75 1.37
C ASN A 187 -15.85 -11.03 1.88
N MET A 188 -16.30 -9.95 1.22
CA MET A 188 -17.51 -9.18 1.60
C MET A 188 -18.79 -10.04 1.62
N ILE A 189 -18.89 -11.07 0.77
CA ILE A 189 -20.02 -12.01 0.76
C ILE A 189 -19.90 -13.00 1.92
N LEU A 190 -18.70 -13.51 2.20
CA LEU A 190 -18.47 -14.51 3.23
C LEU A 190 -18.50 -13.92 4.64
N ASP A 191 -18.16 -12.65 4.82
CA ASP A 191 -18.20 -11.98 6.14
C ASP A 191 -19.54 -12.16 6.84
N PRO A 192 -20.70 -11.72 6.30
CA PRO A 192 -21.99 -11.91 6.99
C PRO A 192 -22.37 -13.39 7.10
N ILE A 193 -21.99 -14.23 6.16
CA ILE A 193 -22.29 -15.67 6.20
C ILE A 193 -21.57 -16.34 7.36
N MET A 194 -20.27 -16.05 7.56
CA MET A 194 -19.46 -16.70 8.58
C MET A 194 -19.55 -16.02 9.95
N ILE A 195 -19.70 -14.69 9.99
CA ILE A 195 -19.81 -13.94 11.25
C ILE A 195 -21.16 -14.26 11.93
N PHE A 196 -22.26 -14.20 11.16
CA PHE A 196 -23.61 -14.33 11.72
C PHE A 196 -24.22 -15.73 11.57
N GLY A 197 -23.58 -16.62 10.79
CA GLY A 197 -24.10 -17.98 10.54
C GLY A 197 -25.23 -18.01 9.52
N TRP A 198 -25.22 -17.15 8.50
CA TRP A 198 -26.24 -17.17 7.44
C TRP A 198 -26.09 -18.39 6.54
N CYS A 199 -27.14 -18.68 5.77
CA CYS A 199 -27.14 -19.78 4.81
C CYS A 199 -26.84 -21.18 5.42
N GLY A 200 -27.09 -21.39 6.73
CA GLY A 200 -26.84 -22.66 7.39
C GLY A 200 -25.40 -22.91 7.84
N CYS A 201 -24.52 -21.92 7.70
CA CYS A 201 -23.17 -21.97 8.26
C CYS A 201 -23.20 -21.78 9.79
N PRO A 202 -22.22 -22.34 10.53
CA PRO A 202 -22.10 -22.06 11.96
C PRO A 202 -21.76 -20.59 12.20
N LYS A 203 -22.32 -20.00 13.26
CA LYS A 203 -21.98 -18.64 13.69
C LYS A 203 -20.58 -18.63 14.29
N LEU A 204 -19.59 -18.15 13.55
CA LEU A 204 -18.19 -18.14 13.95
C LEU A 204 -17.73 -16.82 14.58
N GLY A 205 -18.56 -15.77 14.50
CA GLY A 205 -18.19 -14.46 15.04
C GLY A 205 -16.93 -13.89 14.40
N ILE A 206 -16.00 -13.41 15.23
CA ILE A 206 -14.74 -12.79 14.78
C ILE A 206 -13.83 -13.78 14.01
N ASP A 207 -13.86 -15.07 14.35
CA ASP A 207 -13.12 -16.10 13.62
C ASP A 207 -13.66 -16.25 12.20
N GLY A 208 -14.98 -16.04 12.01
CA GLY A 208 -15.64 -16.00 10.72
C GLY A 208 -15.07 -14.89 9.81
N ALA A 209 -14.86 -13.69 10.36
CA ALA A 209 -14.21 -12.58 9.63
C ALA A 209 -12.77 -12.94 9.23
N ALA A 210 -11.99 -13.55 10.14
CA ALA A 210 -10.63 -14.00 9.82
C ALA A 210 -10.62 -15.02 8.68
N ILE A 211 -11.50 -16.02 8.74
CA ILE A 211 -11.59 -17.10 7.74
C ILE A 211 -12.07 -16.53 6.39
N ALA A 212 -13.05 -15.63 6.38
CA ALA A 212 -13.53 -14.99 5.15
C ALA A 212 -12.40 -14.18 4.46
N THR A 213 -11.62 -13.43 5.25
CA THR A 213 -10.43 -12.70 4.75
C THR A 213 -9.40 -13.65 4.16
N VAL A 214 -9.08 -14.74 4.84
CA VAL A 214 -8.14 -15.76 4.37
C VAL A 214 -8.62 -16.41 3.08
N ILE A 215 -9.89 -16.78 2.99
CA ILE A 215 -10.47 -17.36 1.75
C ILE A 215 -10.36 -16.37 0.59
N GLY A 216 -10.69 -15.10 0.80
CA GLY A 216 -10.54 -14.05 -0.21
C GLY A 216 -9.10 -13.92 -0.71
N GLN A 217 -8.11 -13.97 0.20
CA GLN A 217 -6.69 -13.94 -0.15
C GLN A 217 -6.24 -15.17 -0.94
N PHE A 218 -6.69 -16.38 -0.57
CA PHE A 218 -6.38 -17.60 -1.33
C PHE A 218 -7.01 -17.58 -2.73
N ILE A 219 -8.22 -17.07 -2.87
CA ILE A 219 -8.86 -16.92 -4.18
C ILE A 219 -8.08 -15.94 -5.05
N SER A 220 -7.69 -14.79 -4.51
CA SER A 220 -6.80 -13.86 -5.22
C SER A 220 -5.49 -14.51 -5.62
N PHE A 221 -4.86 -15.25 -4.71
CA PHE A 221 -3.63 -16.01 -5.00
C PHE A 221 -3.80 -17.00 -6.15
N PHE A 222 -4.85 -17.84 -6.14
CA PHE A 222 -5.05 -18.83 -7.22
C PHE A 222 -5.32 -18.18 -8.57
N ILE A 223 -6.07 -17.07 -8.61
CA ILE A 223 -6.32 -16.33 -9.85
C ILE A 223 -5.02 -15.70 -10.36
N ASP A 224 -4.24 -15.04 -9.48
CA ASP A 224 -2.95 -14.45 -9.86
C ASP A 224 -1.95 -15.52 -10.30
N ALA A 225 -1.88 -16.66 -9.61
CA ALA A 225 -1.03 -17.79 -10.00
C ALA A 225 -1.42 -18.34 -11.38
N TYR A 226 -2.73 -18.51 -11.65
CA TYR A 226 -3.21 -18.91 -12.97
C TYR A 226 -2.74 -17.95 -14.06
N PHE A 227 -2.95 -16.65 -13.87
CA PHE A 227 -2.51 -15.64 -14.84
C PHE A 227 -0.98 -15.58 -14.93
N TYR A 228 -0.27 -15.73 -13.82
CA TYR A 228 1.18 -15.76 -13.82
C TYR A 228 1.73 -16.87 -14.73
N PHE A 229 1.30 -18.12 -14.54
CA PHE A 229 1.76 -19.23 -15.37
C PHE A 229 1.34 -19.08 -16.84
N ARG A 230 0.15 -18.53 -17.11
CA ARG A 230 -0.36 -18.34 -18.48
C ARG A 230 0.29 -17.17 -19.23
N CYS A 231 0.54 -16.07 -18.54
CA CYS A 231 1.00 -14.81 -19.14
C CYS A 231 2.52 -14.66 -19.11
N ASN A 232 3.16 -14.91 -17.96
CA ASN A 232 4.59 -14.68 -17.78
C ASN A 232 5.44 -15.75 -18.48
N SER A 233 4.93 -16.97 -18.66
CA SER A 233 5.59 -18.02 -19.44
C SER A 233 5.93 -17.61 -20.89
N LYS A 234 5.27 -16.57 -21.41
CA LYS A 234 5.57 -16.00 -22.73
C LYS A 234 6.83 -15.14 -22.74
N HIS A 235 7.26 -14.66 -21.59
CA HIS A 235 8.38 -13.73 -21.45
C HIS A 235 9.64 -14.40 -20.92
N PHE A 236 9.52 -15.31 -19.96
CA PHE A 236 10.63 -16.06 -19.35
C PHE A 236 10.15 -17.44 -18.83
N ASN A 237 11.07 -18.26 -18.37
CA ASN A 237 10.73 -19.58 -17.82
C ASN A 237 10.21 -19.46 -16.39
N THR A 238 8.96 -19.92 -16.16
CA THR A 238 8.27 -19.88 -14.86
C THR A 238 8.41 -21.18 -14.05
N SER A 239 9.35 -22.07 -14.42
CA SER A 239 9.57 -23.33 -13.72
C SER A 239 10.03 -23.12 -12.28
N LEU A 240 9.49 -23.90 -11.35
CA LEU A 240 9.86 -23.88 -9.93
C LEU A 240 11.33 -24.24 -9.65
N LYS A 241 12.04 -24.84 -10.62
CA LYS A 241 13.49 -25.10 -10.50
C LYS A 241 14.33 -23.83 -10.21
N TYR A 242 13.81 -22.66 -10.59
CA TYR A 242 14.45 -21.35 -10.33
C TYR A 242 14.20 -20.81 -8.91
N MET A 243 13.46 -21.52 -8.07
CA MET A 243 13.28 -21.15 -6.64
C MET A 243 14.55 -21.34 -5.80
N LYS A 244 15.62 -21.94 -6.36
CA LYS A 244 16.89 -22.05 -5.66
C LYS A 244 17.39 -20.66 -5.24
N PRO A 245 17.61 -20.42 -3.91
CA PRO A 245 17.95 -19.09 -3.41
C PRO A 245 19.30 -18.62 -3.97
N GLU A 246 19.32 -17.42 -4.53
CA GLU A 246 20.49 -16.77 -5.06
C GLU A 246 20.72 -15.45 -4.30
N GLY A 247 21.67 -15.42 -3.36
CA GLY A 247 21.90 -14.30 -2.45
C GLY A 247 22.11 -12.96 -3.17
N ARG A 248 22.69 -12.97 -4.37
CA ARG A 248 22.86 -11.75 -5.19
C ARG A 248 21.51 -11.16 -5.63
N ILE A 249 20.57 -12.01 -6.03
CA ILE A 249 19.22 -11.59 -6.44
C ILE A 249 18.43 -11.11 -5.23
N ILE A 250 18.45 -11.86 -4.15
CA ILE A 250 17.78 -11.53 -2.89
C ILE A 250 18.27 -10.16 -2.37
N ARG A 251 19.59 -9.93 -2.39
CA ARG A 251 20.17 -8.63 -2.01
C ARG A 251 19.67 -7.49 -2.90
N GLN A 252 19.55 -7.72 -4.20
CA GLN A 252 19.04 -6.71 -5.13
C GLN A 252 17.55 -6.40 -4.86
N ILE A 253 16.73 -7.40 -4.57
CA ILE A 253 15.31 -7.23 -4.21
C ILE A 253 15.21 -6.36 -2.94
N TYR A 254 15.94 -6.71 -1.90
CA TYR A 254 15.86 -6.02 -0.61
C TYR A 254 16.58 -4.66 -0.57
N GLN A 255 17.47 -4.37 -1.52
CA GLN A 255 18.06 -3.03 -1.67
C GLN A 255 16.96 -1.95 -1.92
N VAL A 256 15.85 -2.32 -2.56
CA VAL A 256 14.67 -1.46 -2.73
C VAL A 256 13.56 -1.86 -1.76
N GLY A 257 13.42 -3.15 -1.47
CA GLY A 257 12.37 -3.72 -0.64
C GLY A 257 12.44 -3.28 0.83
N ILE A 258 13.61 -3.35 1.49
CA ILE A 258 13.74 -2.92 2.90
C ILE A 258 13.38 -1.44 3.08
N PRO A 259 13.89 -0.50 2.29
CA PRO A 259 13.41 0.88 2.34
C PRO A 259 11.91 1.01 2.19
N ALA A 260 11.27 0.23 1.32
CA ALA A 260 9.83 0.26 1.10
C ALA A 260 9.06 -0.32 2.31
N ILE A 261 9.55 -1.38 2.96
CA ILE A 261 8.99 -1.93 4.21
C ILE A 261 9.01 -0.86 5.31
N ILE A 262 10.15 -0.21 5.49
CA ILE A 262 10.30 0.85 6.51
C ILE A 262 9.34 2.01 6.23
N MET A 263 9.18 2.42 4.96
CA MET A 263 8.25 3.48 4.58
C MET A 263 6.79 3.19 4.99
N GLN A 264 6.35 1.93 4.89
CA GLN A 264 5.02 1.54 5.36
C GLN A 264 4.89 1.69 6.88
N ALA A 265 5.93 1.34 7.65
CA ALA A 265 5.94 1.53 9.09
C ALA A 265 5.94 3.01 9.50
N LEU A 266 6.57 3.91 8.72
CA LEU A 266 6.59 5.35 9.00
C LEU A 266 5.19 5.97 9.02
N MET A 267 4.23 5.47 8.24
CA MET A 267 2.85 5.94 8.25
C MET A 267 2.18 5.69 9.61
N SER A 268 2.40 4.51 10.19
CA SER A 268 1.88 4.18 11.53
C SER A 268 2.55 5.01 12.62
N ILE A 269 3.86 5.23 12.52
CA ILE A 269 4.61 6.08 13.45
C ILE A 269 4.09 7.53 13.39
N LEU A 270 3.87 8.07 12.19
CA LEU A 270 3.29 9.40 12.02
C LEU A 270 1.94 9.50 12.72
N THR A 271 1.02 8.57 12.42
CA THR A 271 -0.35 8.60 12.97
C THR A 271 -0.33 8.53 14.50
N TYR A 272 0.47 7.63 15.06
CA TYR A 272 0.62 7.52 16.52
C TYR A 272 1.18 8.80 17.12
N SER A 273 2.29 9.32 16.59
CA SER A 273 2.97 10.51 17.13
C SER A 273 2.11 11.77 17.03
N ILE A 274 1.40 11.93 15.93
CA ILE A 274 0.46 13.04 15.75
C ILE A 274 -0.70 12.93 16.74
N ASN A 275 -1.27 11.75 16.96
CA ASN A 275 -2.33 11.57 17.96
C ASN A 275 -1.86 11.98 19.37
N VAL A 276 -0.62 11.59 19.77
CA VAL A 276 -0.03 11.99 21.06
C VAL A 276 0.08 13.51 21.18
N ILE A 277 0.41 14.20 20.08
CA ILE A 277 0.49 15.67 20.06
C ILE A 277 -0.91 16.29 20.14
N PHE A 278 -1.87 15.78 19.36
CA PHE A 278 -3.24 16.31 19.33
C PHE A 278 -4.01 16.13 20.63
N VAL A 279 -3.77 15.03 21.38
CA VAL A 279 -4.35 14.82 22.72
C VAL A 279 -4.01 15.97 23.68
N ARG A 280 -2.84 16.61 23.52
CA ARG A 280 -2.46 17.77 24.35
C ARG A 280 -3.26 19.02 24.01
N ILE A 281 -3.86 19.11 22.83
CA ILE A 281 -4.63 20.28 22.39
C ILE A 281 -6.09 20.10 22.79
N SER A 282 -6.77 19.06 22.26
CA SER A 282 -8.15 18.70 22.63
C SER A 282 -8.53 17.33 22.07
N THR A 283 -9.53 16.71 22.67
CA THR A 283 -10.15 15.46 22.15
C THR A 283 -10.78 15.70 20.77
N ASP A 284 -11.39 16.86 20.56
CA ASP A 284 -12.00 17.24 19.28
C ASP A 284 -10.96 17.33 18.16
N ALA A 285 -9.73 17.80 18.44
CA ALA A 285 -8.65 17.85 17.49
C ALA A 285 -8.19 16.43 17.06
N VAL A 286 -8.13 15.49 17.99
CA VAL A 286 -7.81 14.07 17.69
C VAL A 286 -8.88 13.49 16.76
N THR A 287 -10.14 13.71 17.08
CA THR A 287 -11.27 13.20 16.29
C THR A 287 -11.29 13.83 14.89
N ALA A 288 -11.10 15.15 14.82
CA ALA A 288 -11.02 15.89 13.55
C ALA A 288 -9.89 15.37 12.66
N TYR A 289 -8.68 15.13 13.22
CA TYR A 289 -7.58 14.54 12.48
C TYR A 289 -7.89 13.13 11.99
N GLY A 290 -8.46 12.29 12.85
CA GLY A 290 -8.83 10.92 12.49
C GLY A 290 -9.81 10.86 11.31
N ILE A 291 -10.79 11.75 11.27
CA ILE A 291 -11.75 11.85 10.16
C ILE A 291 -11.10 12.40 8.90
N TYR A 292 -10.34 13.51 9.03
CA TYR A 292 -9.55 14.03 7.93
C TYR A 292 -8.64 12.93 7.33
N TYR A 293 -7.93 12.17 8.17
CA TYR A 293 -7.05 11.10 7.74
C TYR A 293 -7.77 10.01 6.94
N LYS A 294 -8.98 9.60 7.35
CA LYS A 294 -9.81 8.65 6.61
C LYS A 294 -10.22 9.21 5.23
N ILE A 295 -10.62 10.47 5.16
CA ILE A 295 -11.03 11.14 3.92
C ILE A 295 -9.84 11.25 2.96
N GLN A 296 -8.66 11.69 3.43
CA GLN A 296 -7.48 11.82 2.58
C GLN A 296 -7.00 10.47 2.00
N GLN A 297 -7.16 9.36 2.74
CA GLN A 297 -6.75 8.02 2.29
C GLN A 297 -7.36 7.64 0.95
N PHE A 298 -8.63 7.96 0.70
CA PHE A 298 -9.27 7.68 -0.59
C PHE A 298 -8.57 8.39 -1.76
N VAL A 299 -8.19 9.64 -1.57
CA VAL A 299 -7.47 10.42 -2.58
C VAL A 299 -6.06 9.89 -2.78
N PHE A 300 -5.39 9.54 -1.69
CA PHE A 300 -4.01 9.01 -1.73
C PHE A 300 -3.94 7.62 -2.34
N PHE A 301 -4.93 6.77 -2.13
CA PHE A 301 -4.97 5.45 -2.77
C PHE A 301 -5.00 5.55 -4.29
N ALA A 302 -5.71 6.53 -4.86
CA ALA A 302 -5.66 6.77 -6.29
C ALA A 302 -4.25 7.18 -6.77
N ALA A 303 -3.56 8.04 -6.03
CA ALA A 303 -2.17 8.42 -6.34
C ALA A 303 -1.19 7.24 -6.19
N PHE A 304 -1.34 6.42 -5.15
CA PHE A 304 -0.53 5.20 -4.97
C PHE A 304 -0.79 4.17 -6.07
N GLY A 305 -2.04 4.02 -6.53
CA GLY A 305 -2.36 3.17 -7.67
C GLY A 305 -1.62 3.60 -8.94
N MET A 306 -1.62 4.89 -9.27
CA MET A 306 -0.86 5.43 -10.38
C MET A 306 0.65 5.23 -10.20
N ASN A 307 1.17 5.48 -9.00
CA ASN A 307 2.58 5.28 -8.66
C ASN A 307 3.02 3.82 -8.86
N ASN A 308 2.21 2.86 -8.45
CA ASN A 308 2.48 1.43 -8.65
C ASN A 308 2.58 1.06 -10.13
N ALA A 309 1.82 1.72 -11.02
CA ALA A 309 1.93 1.53 -12.47
C ALA A 309 3.19 2.19 -13.07
N MET A 310 3.64 3.30 -12.50
CA MET A 310 4.85 4.00 -12.96
C MET A 310 6.12 3.17 -12.76
N ILE A 311 6.23 2.46 -11.63
CA ILE A 311 7.44 1.71 -11.27
C ILE A 311 7.86 0.73 -12.38
N PRO A 312 7.02 -0.22 -12.83
CA PRO A 312 7.40 -1.17 -13.87
C PRO A 312 7.69 -0.51 -15.22
N ILE A 313 6.94 0.52 -15.59
CA ILE A 313 7.12 1.22 -16.87
C ILE A 313 8.48 1.93 -16.93
N ILE A 314 8.85 2.66 -15.87
CA ILE A 314 10.13 3.35 -15.78
C ILE A 314 11.28 2.34 -15.71
N ALA A 315 11.17 1.31 -14.86
CA ALA A 315 12.20 0.30 -14.69
C ALA A 315 12.45 -0.49 -15.97
N PHE A 316 11.40 -0.87 -16.71
CA PHE A 316 11.49 -1.54 -18.00
C PHE A 316 12.23 -0.69 -19.04
N ASN A 317 11.81 0.55 -19.24
CA ASN A 317 12.40 1.43 -20.24
C ASN A 317 13.84 1.85 -19.84
N TYR A 318 14.12 1.94 -18.54
CA TYR A 318 15.49 2.11 -18.05
C TYR A 318 16.35 0.88 -18.36
N GLY A 319 15.83 -0.33 -18.16
CA GLY A 319 16.51 -1.58 -18.55
C GLY A 319 16.77 -1.67 -20.06
N LYS A 320 15.81 -1.23 -20.87
CA LYS A 320 15.92 -1.17 -22.34
C LYS A 320 16.90 -0.08 -22.83
N GLN A 321 17.39 0.80 -21.93
CA GLN A 321 18.22 1.94 -22.26
C GLN A 321 17.55 2.95 -23.22
N ASP A 322 16.24 3.12 -23.12
CA ASP A 322 15.47 4.08 -23.92
C ASP A 322 15.27 5.39 -23.14
N LYS A 323 16.21 6.32 -23.30
CA LYS A 323 16.23 7.60 -22.58
C LYS A 323 14.97 8.43 -22.79
N LYS A 324 14.45 8.45 -24.04
CA LYS A 324 13.24 9.22 -24.36
C LYS A 324 12.04 8.66 -23.60
N ARG A 325 11.83 7.35 -23.64
CA ARG A 325 10.70 6.71 -22.95
C ARG A 325 10.82 6.79 -21.43
N VAL A 326 12.04 6.75 -20.87
CA VAL A 326 12.25 7.01 -19.43
C VAL A 326 11.81 8.43 -19.06
N ASN A 327 12.26 9.44 -19.80
CA ASN A 327 11.87 10.84 -19.54
C ASN A 327 10.36 11.06 -19.72
N ASP A 328 9.76 10.49 -20.77
CA ASP A 328 8.32 10.56 -21.00
C ASP A 328 7.55 9.87 -19.85
N SER A 329 8.03 8.72 -19.36
CA SER A 329 7.41 8.01 -18.23
C SER A 329 7.44 8.84 -16.95
N ILE A 330 8.54 9.49 -16.67
CA ILE A 330 8.70 10.40 -15.53
C ILE A 330 7.77 11.61 -15.68
N LYS A 331 7.75 12.24 -16.86
CA LYS A 331 6.93 13.42 -17.15
C LYS A 331 5.44 13.13 -17.00
N TYR A 332 4.93 12.12 -17.72
CA TYR A 332 3.50 11.81 -17.69
C TYR A 332 3.09 11.20 -16.34
N GLY A 333 3.97 10.45 -15.68
CA GLY A 333 3.73 9.95 -14.34
C GLY A 333 3.55 11.06 -13.32
N LEU A 334 4.43 12.06 -13.31
CA LEU A 334 4.29 13.26 -12.49
C LEU A 334 2.99 14.00 -12.79
N ILE A 335 2.70 14.26 -14.09
CA ILE A 335 1.48 14.96 -14.50
C ILE A 335 0.24 14.23 -13.98
N TYR A 336 0.11 12.92 -14.20
CA TYR A 336 -1.08 12.18 -13.82
C TYR A 336 -1.23 12.07 -12.29
N THR A 337 -0.15 11.79 -11.56
CA THR A 337 -0.23 11.71 -10.10
C THR A 337 -0.59 13.05 -9.47
N VAL A 338 0.01 14.14 -9.95
CA VAL A 338 -0.34 15.50 -9.48
C VAL A 338 -1.77 15.87 -9.88
N SER A 339 -2.21 15.54 -11.11
CA SER A 339 -3.59 15.82 -11.56
C SER A 339 -4.63 15.08 -10.72
N ILE A 340 -4.35 13.83 -10.31
CA ILE A 340 -5.23 13.06 -9.41
C ILE A 340 -5.37 13.81 -8.08
N LEU A 341 -4.26 14.27 -7.50
CA LEU A 341 -4.27 14.99 -6.24
C LEU A 341 -4.92 16.37 -6.37
N CYS A 342 -4.71 17.06 -7.49
CA CYS A 342 -5.42 18.33 -7.79
C CYS A 342 -6.93 18.12 -7.89
N ALA A 343 -7.40 17.05 -8.53
CA ALA A 343 -8.82 16.69 -8.52
C ALA A 343 -9.31 16.43 -7.08
N GLY A 344 -8.51 15.75 -6.26
CA GLY A 344 -8.78 15.57 -4.83
C GLY A 344 -8.90 16.90 -4.07
N ILE A 345 -8.01 17.86 -4.33
CA ILE A 345 -8.10 19.22 -3.75
C ILE A 345 -9.45 19.85 -4.10
N ILE A 346 -9.81 19.86 -5.38
CA ILE A 346 -11.07 20.45 -5.85
C ILE A 346 -12.25 19.79 -5.13
N ILE A 347 -12.32 18.47 -5.11
CA ILE A 347 -13.41 17.74 -4.45
C ILE A 347 -13.47 18.10 -2.96
N LEU A 348 -12.33 18.05 -2.26
CA LEU A 348 -12.31 18.29 -0.82
C LEU A 348 -12.56 19.76 -0.45
N GLN A 349 -12.12 20.71 -1.25
CA GLN A 349 -12.37 22.13 -0.98
C GLN A 349 -13.84 22.53 -1.21
N PHE A 350 -14.47 22.00 -2.26
CA PHE A 350 -15.86 22.36 -2.59
C PHE A 350 -16.89 21.53 -1.83
N PHE A 351 -16.62 20.27 -1.56
CA PHE A 351 -17.57 19.34 -0.96
C PHE A 351 -17.25 18.96 0.50
N ALA A 352 -16.31 19.67 1.17
CA ALA A 352 -15.90 19.38 2.54
C ALA A 352 -17.09 19.29 3.50
N LYS A 353 -18.02 20.24 3.44
CA LYS A 353 -19.21 20.29 4.33
C LYS A 353 -20.12 19.09 4.12
N GLN A 354 -20.37 18.70 2.88
CA GLN A 354 -21.20 17.54 2.53
C GLN A 354 -20.53 16.22 2.97
N ILE A 355 -19.21 16.11 2.76
CA ILE A 355 -18.44 14.92 3.16
C ILE A 355 -18.42 14.79 4.69
N LEU A 356 -18.17 15.87 5.42
CA LEU A 356 -18.17 15.87 6.88
C LEU A 356 -19.58 15.61 7.45
N GLY A 357 -20.64 16.03 6.75
CA GLY A 357 -22.02 15.79 7.13
C GLY A 357 -22.46 14.31 7.13
N ILE A 358 -21.65 13.42 6.51
CA ILE A 358 -21.87 11.96 6.58
C ILE A 358 -21.53 11.42 7.97
N PHE A 359 -20.65 12.11 8.69
CA PHE A 359 -20.22 11.75 10.03
C PHE A 359 -21.04 12.52 11.06
N SER A 360 -21.55 11.84 12.09
CA SER A 360 -22.29 12.48 13.18
C SER A 360 -21.33 13.17 14.16
N LEU A 361 -20.81 14.35 13.77
CA LEU A 361 -19.81 15.09 14.52
C LEU A 361 -20.44 16.20 15.36
N THR A 362 -19.74 16.58 16.44
CA THR A 362 -20.03 17.82 17.17
C THR A 362 -19.69 19.04 16.30
N GLU A 363 -20.27 20.19 16.61
CA GLU A 363 -19.99 21.44 15.89
C GLU A 363 -18.49 21.80 15.97
N SER A 364 -17.90 21.72 17.16
CA SER A 364 -16.46 21.97 17.39
C SER A 364 -15.57 21.04 16.55
N THR A 365 -15.84 19.73 16.55
CA THR A 365 -15.07 18.76 15.74
C THR A 365 -15.25 19.02 14.24
N THR A 366 -16.44 19.44 13.79
CA THR A 366 -16.70 19.76 12.39
C THR A 366 -15.92 20.97 11.93
N GLU A 367 -15.85 22.03 12.75
CA GLU A 367 -15.07 23.22 12.47
C GLU A 367 -13.58 22.91 12.34
N LEU A 368 -13.02 22.14 13.30
CA LEU A 368 -11.62 21.73 13.24
C LEU A 368 -11.32 20.82 12.04
N ALA A 369 -12.19 19.90 11.70
CA ALA A 369 -12.02 19.04 10.52
C ALA A 369 -12.12 19.85 9.22
N MET A 370 -13.03 20.83 9.16
CA MET A 370 -13.13 21.76 8.04
C MET A 370 -11.87 22.59 7.88
N LEU A 371 -11.32 23.11 8.99
CA LEU A 371 -10.07 23.86 9.01
C LEU A 371 -8.90 22.99 8.53
N ALA A 372 -8.80 21.74 9.02
CA ALA A 372 -7.82 20.77 8.58
C ALA A 372 -7.88 20.54 7.06
N ILE A 373 -9.08 20.28 6.52
CA ILE A 373 -9.26 20.10 5.07
C ILE A 373 -8.79 21.36 4.31
N ARG A 374 -9.20 22.55 4.73
CA ARG A 374 -8.86 23.80 4.04
C ARG A 374 -7.37 24.11 4.05
N ILE A 375 -6.66 23.81 5.14
CA ILE A 375 -5.24 24.12 5.29
C ILE A 375 -4.35 23.05 4.66
N ILE A 376 -4.68 21.77 4.86
CA ILE A 376 -3.77 20.68 4.45
C ILE A 376 -3.91 20.37 2.95
N THR A 377 -5.14 20.37 2.41
CA THR A 377 -5.36 19.87 1.04
C THR A 377 -4.67 20.70 -0.05
N PRO A 378 -4.44 22.02 0.03
CA PRO A 378 -3.62 22.72 -0.95
C PRO A 378 -2.20 22.15 -1.09
N GLY A 379 -1.66 21.57 0.00
CA GLY A 379 -0.37 20.86 0.00
C GLY A 379 -0.35 19.58 -0.83
N PHE A 380 -1.51 19.05 -1.24
CA PHE A 380 -1.59 17.82 -2.04
C PHE A 380 -0.90 17.92 -3.40
N ILE A 381 -0.65 19.10 -3.93
CA ILE A 381 0.18 19.29 -5.11
C ILE A 381 1.59 18.74 -4.85
N PHE A 382 2.18 19.07 -3.70
CA PHE A 382 3.49 18.57 -3.29
C PHE A 382 3.44 17.08 -2.97
N VAL A 383 2.36 16.62 -2.31
CA VAL A 383 2.14 15.18 -2.04
C VAL A 383 2.16 14.38 -3.33
N GLY A 384 1.45 14.81 -4.37
CA GLY A 384 1.41 14.13 -5.66
C GLY A 384 2.78 14.02 -6.31
N ALA A 385 3.54 15.11 -6.29
CA ALA A 385 4.91 15.11 -6.79
C ALA A 385 5.83 14.19 -5.95
N ASN A 386 5.72 14.23 -4.63
CA ASN A 386 6.53 13.41 -3.71
C ASN A 386 6.25 11.92 -3.89
N ILE A 387 4.96 11.51 -4.01
CA ILE A 387 4.57 10.12 -4.29
C ILE A 387 5.15 9.68 -5.64
N ALA A 388 5.04 10.49 -6.68
CA ALA A 388 5.62 10.17 -7.99
C ALA A 388 7.16 10.03 -7.92
N TYR A 389 7.86 10.94 -7.23
CA TYR A 389 9.32 10.85 -7.05
C TYR A 389 9.73 9.61 -6.27
N GLN A 390 8.97 9.21 -5.24
CA GLN A 390 9.21 7.95 -4.54
C GLN A 390 9.22 6.75 -5.51
N GLY A 391 8.20 6.65 -6.36
CA GLY A 391 8.13 5.59 -7.38
C GLY A 391 9.24 5.65 -8.40
N ILE A 392 9.62 6.85 -8.86
CA ILE A 392 10.75 7.04 -9.77
C ILE A 392 12.06 6.54 -9.12
N PHE A 393 12.30 6.88 -7.87
CA PHE A 393 13.50 6.44 -7.16
C PHE A 393 13.51 4.92 -6.97
N GLN A 394 12.39 4.32 -6.63
CA GLN A 394 12.24 2.87 -6.52
C GLN A 394 12.46 2.17 -7.86
N ALA A 395 11.86 2.66 -8.94
CA ALA A 395 12.01 2.12 -10.30
C ALA A 395 13.45 2.14 -10.79
N LEU A 396 14.23 3.17 -10.43
CA LEU A 396 15.63 3.31 -10.77
C LEU A 396 16.58 2.61 -9.77
N GLY A 397 16.05 1.83 -8.82
CA GLY A 397 16.81 1.10 -7.82
C GLY A 397 17.44 1.96 -6.73
N ASN A 398 16.86 3.14 -6.46
CA ASN A 398 17.32 4.08 -5.43
C ASN A 398 16.37 4.06 -4.21
N GLY A 399 16.11 2.90 -3.62
CA GLY A 399 15.19 2.74 -2.49
C GLY A 399 15.54 3.63 -1.29
N VAL A 400 16.82 3.84 -1.00
CA VAL A 400 17.26 4.70 0.10
C VAL A 400 16.82 6.18 -0.10
N HIS A 401 16.89 6.70 -1.34
CA HIS A 401 16.43 8.07 -1.62
C HIS A 401 14.91 8.19 -1.41
N SER A 402 14.16 7.15 -1.76
CA SER A 402 12.72 7.06 -1.50
C SER A 402 12.41 7.04 0.00
N LEU A 403 13.19 6.30 0.79
CA LEU A 403 13.07 6.24 2.26
C LEU A 403 13.39 7.60 2.91
N ILE A 404 14.51 8.23 2.53
CA ILE A 404 14.86 9.56 3.08
C ILE A 404 13.76 10.57 2.75
N LEU A 405 13.24 10.56 1.53
CA LEU A 405 12.13 11.43 1.16
C LEU A 405 10.90 11.19 2.06
N SER A 406 10.57 9.93 2.34
CA SER A 406 9.47 9.57 3.24
C SER A 406 9.72 10.00 4.68
N LEU A 407 10.96 9.85 5.17
CA LEU A 407 11.34 10.32 6.50
C LEU A 407 11.16 11.84 6.63
N VAL A 408 11.60 12.60 5.65
CA VAL A 408 11.46 14.07 5.65
C VAL A 408 10.00 14.49 5.67
N ARG A 409 9.16 13.88 4.79
CA ARG A 409 7.75 14.27 4.65
C ARG A 409 6.86 13.81 5.80
N LEU A 410 7.18 12.70 6.46
CA LEU A 410 6.31 12.11 7.47
C LEU A 410 6.78 12.34 8.91
N ILE A 411 8.08 12.43 9.13
CA ILE A 411 8.66 12.43 10.48
C ILE A 411 9.46 13.72 10.75
N VAL A 412 10.53 13.95 9.97
CA VAL A 412 11.57 14.93 10.29
C VAL A 412 11.06 16.37 10.30
N VAL A 413 10.10 16.71 9.45
CA VAL A 413 9.55 18.06 9.35
C VAL A 413 8.20 18.19 10.06
N PRO A 414 7.17 17.37 9.76
CA PRO A 414 5.85 17.60 10.31
C PRO A 414 5.75 17.35 11.81
N LEU A 415 6.46 16.36 12.38
CA LEU A 415 6.35 16.08 13.82
C LEU A 415 6.97 17.18 14.69
N PRO A 416 8.21 17.66 14.43
CA PRO A 416 8.76 18.78 15.20
C PRO A 416 7.92 20.05 15.05
N LEU A 417 7.44 20.37 13.83
CA LEU A 417 6.59 21.54 13.63
C LEU A 417 5.25 21.40 14.35
N ALA A 418 4.60 20.26 14.28
CA ALA A 418 3.36 20.00 15.00
C ALA A 418 3.56 20.12 16.52
N TYR A 419 4.69 19.60 17.04
CA TYR A 419 5.03 19.75 18.46
C TYR A 419 5.24 21.22 18.84
N ILE A 420 6.00 21.97 18.05
CA ILE A 420 6.22 23.42 18.30
C ILE A 420 4.88 24.16 18.26
N PHE A 421 4.05 23.91 17.25
CA PHE A 421 2.74 24.55 17.12
C PHE A 421 1.78 24.18 18.25
N SER A 422 1.91 22.99 18.84
CA SER A 422 1.11 22.57 19.99
C SER A 422 1.41 23.34 21.28
N CYS A 423 2.52 24.08 21.33
CA CYS A 423 2.91 24.88 22.50
C CYS A 423 2.30 26.29 22.49
N PHE A 424 1.57 26.70 21.43
CA PHE A 424 0.95 28.03 21.36
C PHE A 424 -0.51 27.98 21.82
N ASP A 425 -1.04 29.07 22.33
CA ASP A 425 -2.43 29.19 22.80
C ASP A 425 -3.46 28.95 21.66
N PHE A 426 -3.09 29.26 20.42
CA PHE A 426 -3.89 29.03 19.19
C PHE A 426 -3.51 27.78 18.43
N ALA A 427 -2.96 26.77 19.12
CA ALA A 427 -2.48 25.51 18.56
C ALA A 427 -3.51 24.82 17.65
N SER A 428 -4.78 24.76 18.05
CA SER A 428 -5.87 24.15 17.29
C SER A 428 -6.06 24.70 15.88
N SER A 429 -5.65 25.95 15.64
CA SER A 429 -5.76 26.61 14.35
C SER A 429 -4.54 26.44 13.47
N ILE A 430 -3.32 26.42 14.02
CA ILE A 430 -2.08 26.47 13.25
C ILE A 430 -1.42 25.12 13.04
N ILE A 431 -1.72 24.13 13.87
CA ILE A 431 -1.06 22.81 13.83
C ILE A 431 -1.18 22.13 12.46
N TRP A 432 -2.26 22.38 11.76
CA TRP A 432 -2.54 21.85 10.42
C TRP A 432 -1.53 22.29 9.35
N ILE A 433 -0.86 23.44 9.57
CA ILE A 433 0.14 24.01 8.65
C ILE A 433 1.42 23.15 8.63
N ALA A 434 1.69 22.37 9.67
CA ALA A 434 2.85 21.49 9.75
C ALA A 434 2.90 20.49 8.57
N PHE A 435 1.74 20.01 8.12
CA PHE A 435 1.66 19.01 7.05
C PHE A 435 2.05 19.57 5.68
N PRO A 436 1.43 20.67 5.15
CA PRO A 436 1.84 21.23 3.87
C PRO A 436 3.27 21.74 3.85
N ILE A 437 3.80 22.25 4.96
CA ILE A 437 5.22 22.61 5.07
C ILE A 437 6.10 21.37 4.93
N GLY A 438 5.76 20.28 5.63
CA GLY A 438 6.49 19.00 5.52
C GLY A 438 6.55 18.48 4.08
N GLU A 439 5.45 18.54 3.37
CA GLU A 439 5.38 18.14 1.97
C GLU A 439 6.15 19.08 1.03
N ALA A 440 6.13 20.38 1.26
CA ALA A 440 6.89 21.35 0.47
C ALA A 440 8.41 21.19 0.66
N VAL A 441 8.88 21.00 1.91
CA VAL A 441 10.29 20.72 2.18
C VAL A 441 10.72 19.39 1.55
N ALA A 442 9.90 18.34 1.68
CA ALA A 442 10.18 17.06 1.05
C ALA A 442 10.25 17.18 -0.49
N PHE A 443 9.40 18.01 -1.10
CA PHE A 443 9.45 18.26 -2.54
C PHE A 443 10.79 18.89 -2.97
N ILE A 444 11.33 19.83 -2.21
CA ILE A 444 12.65 20.42 -2.47
C ILE A 444 13.74 19.32 -2.41
N VAL A 445 13.69 18.47 -1.38
CA VAL A 445 14.62 17.32 -1.25
C VAL A 445 14.48 16.36 -2.44
N ALA A 446 13.25 16.10 -2.88
CA ALA A 446 12.99 15.24 -4.04
C ALA A 446 13.60 15.82 -5.33
N LEU A 447 13.53 17.14 -5.55
CA LEU A 447 14.15 17.81 -6.70
C LEU A 447 15.67 17.68 -6.68
N VAL A 448 16.30 17.85 -5.51
CA VAL A 448 17.77 17.68 -5.36
C VAL A 448 18.18 16.23 -5.67
N PHE A 449 17.45 15.26 -5.11
CA PHE A 449 17.71 13.84 -5.40
C PHE A 449 17.48 13.51 -6.87
N MET A 450 16.43 14.03 -7.46
CA MET A 450 16.11 13.80 -8.87
C MET A 450 17.19 14.39 -9.80
N ALA A 451 17.71 15.59 -9.50
CA ALA A 451 18.82 16.19 -10.26
C ALA A 451 20.07 15.31 -10.23
N ASN A 452 20.43 14.77 -9.05
CA ASN A 452 21.57 13.86 -8.89
C ASN A 452 21.36 12.53 -9.65
N ILE A 453 20.16 11.92 -9.49
CA ILE A 453 19.81 10.67 -10.18
C ILE A 453 19.80 10.86 -11.70
N ARG A 454 19.24 11.98 -12.16
CA ARG A 454 19.23 12.31 -13.59
C ARG A 454 20.66 12.39 -14.17
N ARG A 455 21.56 13.08 -13.45
CA ARG A 455 22.96 13.21 -13.84
C ARG A 455 23.68 11.84 -13.88
N LYS A 456 23.45 11.00 -12.86
CA LYS A 456 24.20 9.73 -12.70
C LYS A 456 23.63 8.56 -13.48
N LYS A 457 22.31 8.49 -13.70
CA LYS A 457 21.63 7.31 -14.24
C LYS A 457 20.90 7.56 -15.57
N ILE A 458 20.28 8.73 -15.77
CA ILE A 458 19.45 8.96 -16.96
C ILE A 458 20.25 9.61 -18.07
N ASN A 459 21.07 10.64 -17.74
CA ASN A 459 21.85 11.33 -18.75
C ASN A 459 22.88 10.42 -19.46
N PRO A 460 23.52 9.46 -18.78
CA PRO A 460 24.47 8.54 -19.41
C PRO A 460 23.84 7.54 -20.39
N ILE A 461 22.51 7.38 -20.38
CA ILE A 461 21.82 6.53 -21.36
C ILE A 461 22.07 7.14 -22.75
N LYS A 462 22.78 6.40 -23.61
CA LYS A 462 22.96 6.78 -25.01
C LYS A 462 21.57 6.74 -25.68
N ASN A 463 21.26 7.78 -26.49
CA ASN A 463 20.07 7.70 -27.31
C ASN A 463 20.28 6.50 -28.26
N GLY A 464 19.47 5.45 -28.10
CA GLY A 464 19.50 4.28 -28.95
C GLY A 464 19.36 4.71 -30.42
N VAL A 465 20.19 4.13 -31.23
CA VAL A 465 20.11 4.20 -32.68
C VAL A 465 18.83 3.55 -33.15
#